data_ea7bc0ecfdf0f90227204a7c8328e9f9
#
_entry.id   ea7bc0ecfdf0f90227204a7c8328e9f9
#
_cell.length_a   1.000
_cell.length_b   1.000
_cell.length_c   1.000
_cell.angle_alpha   90.00
_cell.angle_beta   90.00
_cell.angle_gamma   90.00
#
_symmetry.space_group_name_H-M   'P 1'
#
loop_
_entity.id
_entity.type
_entity.pdbx_description
1 polymer ?
#
loop_
_entity_poly.entity_id
_entity_poly.type
_entity_poly.pdbx_seq_one_letter_code
_entity_poly.pdbx_strand_id
1 'polypeptide(L)'
;MAIDEGRGPVVVLLHGIASTSVTFDNLVPLLTPHHRVIALNLLGCGNSPAPAELEYTVDDHVEAVRRTLIKRRVWRPFTLVGHSMGGLIAARFASVYGRWVKRAVLVGAPIYPPVKTVANPVERAQLGVYQAIYDYLKANPQFTSLTAGALNALSPIKNVIQVTERGWEATKRSMTNVIQGQSTLTDLTLVSSPVELVYGTLDPFLSKAGTDAASRIANVTAHPVDLVDHVIRPPMATVIANLV
;
A
#
# COMPACT_ATOMS: atom_id res chain seq x y z
N MET A 1 6.96 11.68 -8.16
CA MET A 1 7.84 11.63 -6.97
C MET A 1 7.50 12.81 -6.11
N ALA A 2 7.40 12.61 -4.82
CA ALA A 2 7.03 13.67 -3.90
C ALA A 2 8.15 14.01 -2.90
N ILE A 3 8.89 13.01 -2.40
CA ILE A 3 9.98 13.17 -1.44
C ILE A 3 11.22 12.45 -1.94
N ASP A 4 12.39 13.06 -1.78
CA ASP A 4 13.72 12.42 -1.94
C ASP A 4 14.67 13.17 -1.00
N GLU A 5 14.75 12.73 0.24
CA GLU A 5 15.40 13.44 1.35
C GLU A 5 16.23 12.49 2.20
N GLY A 6 17.15 13.07 2.98
CA GLY A 6 18.05 12.32 3.85
C GLY A 6 19.23 11.70 3.10
N ARG A 7 20.04 10.94 3.83
CA ARG A 7 21.23 10.24 3.32
C ARG A 7 21.38 8.89 4.02
N GLY A 8 22.00 7.91 3.33
CA GLY A 8 22.22 6.59 3.89
C GLY A 8 21.56 5.48 3.07
N PRO A 9 21.25 4.33 3.68
CA PRO A 9 20.49 3.27 3.03
C PRO A 9 19.15 3.79 2.50
N VAL A 10 18.71 3.28 1.34
CA VAL A 10 17.49 3.79 0.69
C VAL A 10 16.26 3.10 1.27
N VAL A 11 15.25 3.90 1.57
CA VAL A 11 13.89 3.47 1.90
C VAL A 11 12.92 4.04 0.87
N VAL A 12 12.19 3.18 0.19
CA VAL A 12 11.17 3.55 -0.80
C VAL A 12 9.79 3.40 -0.20
N LEU A 13 8.96 4.44 -0.31
CA LEU A 13 7.62 4.49 0.27
C LEU A 13 6.56 4.57 -0.84
N LEU A 14 5.58 3.63 -0.81
CA LEU A 14 4.44 3.53 -1.73
C LEU A 14 3.14 3.72 -0.96
N HIS A 15 2.38 4.78 -1.25
CA HIS A 15 1.11 5.10 -0.59
C HIS A 15 -0.07 4.23 -1.07
N GLY A 16 -1.21 4.36 -0.41
CA GLY A 16 -2.46 3.67 -0.73
C GLY A 16 -3.24 4.27 -1.90
N ILE A 17 -4.41 3.67 -2.18
CA ILE A 17 -5.34 4.17 -3.21
C ILE A 17 -5.77 5.61 -2.90
N ALA A 18 -5.96 6.42 -3.93
CA ALA A 18 -6.42 7.81 -3.82
C ALA A 18 -5.67 8.64 -2.77
N SER A 19 -4.36 8.43 -2.61
CA SER A 19 -3.52 9.16 -1.67
C SER A 19 -2.27 9.72 -2.34
N THR A 20 -1.34 10.20 -1.55
CA THR A 20 -0.02 10.71 -1.97
C THR A 20 1.01 10.42 -0.89
N SER A 21 2.22 10.96 -1.04
CA SER A 21 3.29 10.87 -0.02
C SER A 21 2.89 11.39 1.37
N VAL A 22 1.84 12.20 1.50
CA VAL A 22 1.33 12.69 2.80
C VAL A 22 0.95 11.55 3.75
N THR A 23 0.64 10.36 3.22
CA THR A 23 0.44 9.14 4.03
C THR A 23 1.59 8.91 5.03
N PHE A 24 2.79 9.36 4.69
CA PHE A 24 4.02 9.09 5.43
C PHE A 24 4.52 10.27 6.27
N ASP A 25 3.70 11.32 6.49
CA ASP A 25 4.11 12.52 7.24
C ASP A 25 4.60 12.20 8.65
N ASN A 26 4.05 11.18 9.31
CA ASN A 26 4.52 10.72 10.62
C ASN A 26 5.74 9.78 10.53
N LEU A 27 6.06 9.21 9.38
CA LEU A 27 7.14 8.24 9.21
C LEU A 27 8.42 8.88 8.66
N VAL A 28 8.30 9.78 7.69
CA VAL A 28 9.47 10.41 7.02
C VAL A 28 10.42 11.06 8.01
N PRO A 29 9.97 11.86 9.01
CA PRO A 29 10.86 12.47 10.00
C PRO A 29 11.63 11.47 10.86
N LEU A 30 11.09 10.26 11.06
CA LEU A 30 11.77 9.21 11.83
C LEU A 30 12.86 8.52 11.01
N LEU A 31 12.73 8.50 9.67
CA LEU A 31 13.66 7.80 8.78
C LEU A 31 14.80 8.68 8.26
N THR A 32 14.51 9.94 7.92
CA THR A 32 15.46 10.86 7.24
C THR A 32 16.76 11.12 8.00
N PRO A 33 16.85 11.03 9.34
CA PRO A 33 18.12 11.16 10.03
C PRO A 33 19.17 10.11 9.66
N HIS A 34 18.72 8.90 9.26
CA HIS A 34 19.61 7.75 9.03
C HIS A 34 19.43 7.10 7.66
N HIS A 35 18.42 7.52 6.87
CA HIS A 35 18.07 6.92 5.59
C HIS A 35 17.84 7.98 4.51
N ARG A 36 18.14 7.62 3.26
CA ARG A 36 17.59 8.34 2.11
C ARG A 36 16.18 7.84 1.85
N VAL A 37 15.19 8.69 2.08
CA VAL A 37 13.76 8.36 1.94
C VAL A 37 13.26 8.85 0.58
N ILE A 38 12.70 7.93 -0.22
CA ILE A 38 12.09 8.23 -1.51
C ILE A 38 10.60 7.87 -1.43
N ALA A 39 9.72 8.86 -1.27
CA ALA A 39 8.28 8.64 -1.34
C ALA A 39 7.76 8.97 -2.74
N LEU A 40 7.04 8.01 -3.33
CA LEU A 40 6.53 8.11 -4.69
C LEU A 40 5.03 8.37 -4.67
N ASN A 41 4.57 9.32 -5.52
CA ASN A 41 3.16 9.34 -5.90
C ASN A 41 2.95 8.28 -7.00
N LEU A 42 2.06 7.34 -6.77
CA LEU A 42 1.72 6.28 -7.71
C LEU A 42 1.05 6.83 -8.98
N LEU A 43 0.96 6.03 -10.03
CA LEU A 43 0.28 6.41 -11.28
C LEU A 43 -1.13 6.94 -10.99
N GLY A 44 -1.50 8.05 -11.62
CA GLY A 44 -2.79 8.71 -11.43
C GLY A 44 -2.96 9.50 -10.14
N CYS A 45 -1.97 9.50 -9.23
CA CYS A 45 -2.04 10.17 -7.93
C CYS A 45 -1.14 11.41 -7.87
N GLY A 46 -1.63 12.45 -7.20
CA GLY A 46 -0.91 13.72 -7.05
C GLY A 46 -0.46 14.29 -8.40
N ASN A 47 0.83 14.59 -8.54
CA ASN A 47 1.42 15.11 -9.77
C ASN A 47 1.96 14.00 -10.71
N SER A 48 1.72 12.73 -10.41
CA SER A 48 2.16 11.64 -11.28
C SER A 48 1.31 11.56 -12.56
N PRO A 49 1.86 11.06 -13.67
CA PRO A 49 1.10 10.85 -14.89
C PRO A 49 -0.15 9.98 -14.66
N ALA A 50 -1.20 10.29 -15.41
CA ALA A 50 -2.44 9.50 -15.46
C ALA A 50 -2.77 9.12 -16.93
N PRO A 51 -1.96 8.23 -17.56
CA PRO A 51 -2.17 7.83 -18.94
C PRO A 51 -3.52 7.10 -19.10
N ALA A 52 -4.34 7.53 -20.07
CA ALA A 52 -5.68 6.99 -20.28
C ALA A 52 -5.66 5.56 -20.84
N GLU A 53 -4.58 5.21 -21.53
CA GLU A 53 -4.37 3.91 -22.17
C GLU A 53 -3.98 2.78 -21.21
N LEU A 54 -3.56 3.10 -19.99
CA LEU A 54 -3.18 2.09 -19.01
C LEU A 54 -4.40 1.48 -18.30
N GLU A 55 -4.32 0.20 -18.02
CA GLU A 55 -5.30 -0.51 -17.21
C GLU A 55 -5.04 -0.38 -15.69
N TYR A 56 -3.93 0.25 -15.30
CA TYR A 56 -3.53 0.43 -13.90
C TYR A 56 -3.48 -0.89 -13.13
N THR A 57 -2.94 -1.91 -13.77
CA THR A 57 -2.66 -3.19 -13.15
C THR A 57 -1.56 -3.06 -12.11
N VAL A 58 -1.41 -4.08 -11.26
CA VAL A 58 -0.29 -4.11 -10.31
C VAL A 58 1.06 -4.03 -11.05
N ASP A 59 1.18 -4.64 -12.24
CA ASP A 59 2.40 -4.61 -13.04
C ASP A 59 2.66 -3.24 -13.67
N ASP A 60 1.63 -2.48 -14.07
CA ASP A 60 1.78 -1.09 -14.53
C ASP A 60 2.38 -0.21 -13.43
N HIS A 61 1.88 -0.34 -12.20
CA HIS A 61 2.42 0.38 -11.04
C HIS A 61 3.85 -0.06 -10.72
N VAL A 62 4.14 -1.36 -10.70
CA VAL A 62 5.47 -1.92 -10.45
C VAL A 62 6.49 -1.39 -11.46
N GLU A 63 6.15 -1.37 -12.75
CA GLU A 63 7.05 -0.88 -13.80
C GLU A 63 7.27 0.63 -13.68
N ALA A 64 6.25 1.41 -13.33
CA ALA A 64 6.40 2.86 -13.08
C ALA A 64 7.31 3.15 -11.88
N VAL A 65 7.19 2.38 -10.80
CA VAL A 65 8.08 2.43 -9.63
C VAL A 65 9.51 2.12 -10.08
N ARG A 66 9.73 0.99 -10.77
CA ARG A 66 11.05 0.56 -11.25
C ARG A 66 11.73 1.64 -12.10
N ARG A 67 11.00 2.18 -13.10
CA ARG A 67 11.54 3.25 -13.98
C ARG A 67 11.93 4.49 -13.18
N THR A 68 11.12 4.84 -12.17
CA THR A 68 11.41 6.00 -11.32
C THR A 68 12.66 5.75 -10.47
N LEU A 69 12.84 4.58 -9.89
CA LEU A 69 14.01 4.24 -9.11
C LEU A 69 15.29 4.25 -9.94
N ILE A 70 15.24 3.73 -11.19
CA ILE A 70 16.38 3.84 -12.15
C ILE A 70 16.74 5.31 -12.39
N LYS A 71 15.75 6.17 -12.68
CA LYS A 71 15.99 7.61 -12.89
C LYS A 71 16.57 8.29 -11.64
N ARG A 72 16.27 7.78 -10.45
CA ARG A 72 16.81 8.25 -9.16
C ARG A 72 18.13 7.59 -8.77
N ARG A 73 18.72 6.79 -9.65
CA ARG A 73 20.00 6.12 -9.45
C ARG A 73 20.00 5.24 -8.18
N VAL A 74 18.91 4.53 -7.93
CA VAL A 74 18.82 3.53 -6.87
C VAL A 74 19.37 2.23 -7.43
N TRP A 75 20.65 1.95 -7.15
CA TRP A 75 21.39 0.80 -7.69
C TRP A 75 21.71 -0.27 -6.65
N ARG A 76 21.46 0.01 -5.38
CA ARG A 76 21.68 -0.94 -4.27
C ARG A 76 20.35 -1.44 -3.74
N PRO A 77 20.31 -2.64 -3.17
CA PRO A 77 19.11 -3.12 -2.51
C PRO A 77 18.61 -2.13 -1.45
N PHE A 78 17.30 -1.96 -1.39
CA PHE A 78 16.61 -0.99 -0.54
C PHE A 78 15.51 -1.66 0.29
N THR A 79 15.06 -0.99 1.36
CA THR A 79 13.83 -1.36 2.05
C THR A 79 12.64 -0.75 1.32
N LEU A 80 11.61 -1.57 1.04
CA LEU A 80 10.40 -1.17 0.34
C LEU A 80 9.23 -1.18 1.31
N VAL A 81 8.66 -0.02 1.61
CA VAL A 81 7.50 0.14 2.49
C VAL A 81 6.27 0.47 1.63
N GLY A 82 5.23 -0.33 1.73
CA GLY A 82 3.97 -0.11 1.02
C GLY A 82 2.79 -0.02 1.99
N HIS A 83 2.04 1.08 1.93
CA HIS A 83 0.83 1.26 2.72
C HIS A 83 -0.42 0.91 1.90
N SER A 84 -1.36 0.15 2.47
CA SER A 84 -2.62 -0.19 1.83
C SER A 84 -2.41 -0.83 0.45
N MET A 85 -2.99 -0.30 -0.63
CA MET A 85 -2.72 -0.73 -2.01
C MET A 85 -1.22 -0.71 -2.35
N GLY A 86 -0.46 0.24 -1.82
CA GLY A 86 1.00 0.28 -1.97
C GLY A 86 1.70 -0.97 -1.41
N GLY A 87 1.10 -1.63 -0.40
CA GLY A 87 1.57 -2.91 0.13
C GLY A 87 1.42 -4.06 -0.87
N LEU A 88 0.31 -4.09 -1.62
CA LEU A 88 0.09 -5.08 -2.69
C LEU A 88 1.10 -4.88 -3.82
N ILE A 89 1.34 -3.61 -4.21
CA ILE A 89 2.35 -3.25 -5.21
C ILE A 89 3.76 -3.62 -4.71
N ALA A 90 4.06 -3.39 -3.42
CA ALA A 90 5.35 -3.74 -2.83
C ALA A 90 5.59 -5.26 -2.82
N ALA A 91 4.58 -6.07 -2.50
CA ALA A 91 4.66 -7.53 -2.57
C ALA A 91 4.96 -8.00 -4.00
N ARG A 92 4.24 -7.46 -5.00
CA ARG A 92 4.47 -7.77 -6.42
C ARG A 92 5.85 -7.30 -6.87
N PHE A 93 6.28 -6.10 -6.50
CA PHE A 93 7.62 -5.62 -6.82
C PHE A 93 8.70 -6.54 -6.25
N ALA A 94 8.58 -6.94 -4.99
CA ALA A 94 9.52 -7.82 -4.33
C ALA A 94 9.55 -9.23 -4.94
N SER A 95 8.41 -9.76 -5.42
CA SER A 95 8.35 -11.05 -6.09
C SER A 95 9.05 -11.03 -7.46
N VAL A 96 8.91 -9.94 -8.22
CA VAL A 96 9.48 -9.83 -9.58
C VAL A 96 10.93 -9.34 -9.56
N TYR A 97 11.22 -8.37 -8.69
CA TYR A 97 12.54 -7.71 -8.61
C TYR A 97 13.23 -7.96 -7.26
N GLY A 98 13.17 -9.18 -6.73
CA GLY A 98 13.66 -9.54 -5.39
C GLY A 98 15.08 -9.09 -5.08
N ARG A 99 16.00 -9.09 -6.06
CA ARG A 99 17.38 -8.60 -5.89
C ARG A 99 17.48 -7.10 -5.57
N TRP A 100 16.42 -6.34 -5.78
CA TRP A 100 16.35 -4.92 -5.45
C TRP A 100 15.82 -4.67 -4.04
N VAL A 101 15.16 -5.65 -3.45
CA VAL A 101 14.47 -5.51 -2.17
C VAL A 101 15.24 -6.25 -1.08
N LYS A 102 15.83 -5.49 -0.17
CA LYS A 102 16.48 -6.03 1.04
C LYS A 102 15.46 -6.53 2.05
N ARG A 103 14.34 -5.80 2.16
CA ARG A 103 13.21 -6.07 3.06
C ARG A 103 11.96 -5.39 2.49
N ALA A 104 10.81 -6.03 2.61
CA ALA A 104 9.52 -5.44 2.31
C ALA A 104 8.73 -5.24 3.60
N VAL A 105 8.14 -4.05 3.79
CA VAL A 105 7.26 -3.72 4.92
C VAL A 105 5.87 -3.40 4.36
N LEU A 106 4.91 -4.27 4.61
CA LEU A 106 3.53 -4.14 4.14
C LEU A 106 2.68 -3.58 5.28
N VAL A 107 2.20 -2.35 5.13
CA VAL A 107 1.49 -1.62 6.20
C VAL A 107 0.01 -1.54 5.87
N GLY A 108 -0.85 -2.11 6.70
CA GLY A 108 -2.30 -2.11 6.47
C GLY A 108 -2.70 -2.65 5.09
N ALA A 109 -1.93 -3.59 4.54
CA ALA A 109 -2.19 -4.13 3.21
C ALA A 109 -3.49 -4.96 3.22
N PRO A 110 -4.47 -4.65 2.34
CA PRO A 110 -5.74 -5.36 2.29
C PRO A 110 -5.58 -6.70 1.54
N ILE A 111 -4.96 -7.68 2.20
CA ILE A 111 -4.72 -9.00 1.63
C ILE A 111 -6.00 -9.80 1.68
N TYR A 112 -6.63 -10.03 0.52
CA TYR A 112 -7.88 -10.76 0.41
C TYR A 112 -7.66 -12.10 -0.29
N PRO A 113 -7.80 -13.23 0.43
CA PRO A 113 -7.78 -14.55 -0.21
C PRO A 113 -8.99 -14.71 -1.13
N PRO A 114 -8.92 -15.57 -2.15
CA PRO A 114 -10.10 -15.88 -2.95
C PRO A 114 -11.26 -16.33 -2.07
N VAL A 115 -12.43 -15.73 -2.23
CA VAL A 115 -13.62 -15.96 -1.36
C VAL A 115 -13.94 -17.45 -1.20
N LYS A 116 -13.75 -18.24 -2.27
CA LYS A 116 -14.01 -19.68 -2.29
C LYS A 116 -13.04 -20.49 -1.40
N THR A 117 -11.87 -19.95 -1.07
CA THR A 117 -10.85 -20.64 -0.26
C THR A 117 -11.02 -20.39 1.24
N VAL A 118 -11.87 -19.46 1.63
CA VAL A 118 -12.11 -19.10 3.03
C VAL A 118 -13.15 -20.04 3.64
N ALA A 119 -12.71 -20.86 4.59
CA ALA A 119 -13.56 -21.86 5.23
C ALA A 119 -14.61 -21.22 6.17
N ASN A 120 -14.21 -20.19 6.93
CA ASN A 120 -15.08 -19.52 7.90
C ASN A 120 -16.18 -18.71 7.18
N PRO A 121 -17.49 -19.00 7.40
CA PRO A 121 -18.59 -18.30 6.72
C PRO A 121 -18.64 -16.79 7.04
N VAL A 122 -18.30 -16.39 8.27
CA VAL A 122 -18.29 -14.98 8.69
C VAL A 122 -17.21 -14.20 7.95
N GLU A 123 -15.98 -14.73 7.90
CA GLU A 123 -14.88 -14.12 7.17
C GLU A 123 -15.15 -14.08 5.66
N ARG A 124 -15.80 -15.11 5.13
CA ARG A 124 -16.25 -15.15 3.73
C ARG A 124 -17.28 -14.06 3.44
N ALA A 125 -18.26 -13.86 4.31
CA ALA A 125 -19.23 -12.78 4.18
C ALA A 125 -18.57 -11.40 4.26
N GLN A 126 -17.61 -11.22 5.15
CA GLN A 126 -16.83 -9.97 5.28
C GLN A 126 -16.09 -9.65 3.99
N LEU A 127 -15.45 -10.62 3.34
CA LEU A 127 -14.80 -10.42 2.03
C LEU A 127 -15.81 -9.98 0.96
N GLY A 128 -17.01 -10.55 0.96
CA GLY A 128 -18.09 -10.13 0.06
C GLY A 128 -18.51 -8.67 0.29
N VAL A 129 -18.55 -8.24 1.56
CA VAL A 129 -18.85 -6.84 1.91
C VAL A 129 -17.75 -5.90 1.40
N TYR A 130 -16.47 -6.25 1.53
CA TYR A 130 -15.39 -5.44 0.97
C TYR A 130 -15.49 -5.29 -0.54
N GLN A 131 -15.79 -6.37 -1.28
CA GLN A 131 -16.01 -6.31 -2.72
C GLN A 131 -17.17 -5.36 -3.06
N ALA A 132 -18.31 -5.48 -2.37
CA ALA A 132 -19.46 -4.63 -2.58
C ALA A 132 -19.18 -3.14 -2.28
N ILE A 133 -18.39 -2.86 -1.24
CA ILE A 133 -17.95 -1.48 -0.93
C ILE A 133 -17.12 -0.91 -2.07
N TYR A 134 -16.12 -1.64 -2.58
CA TYR A 134 -15.30 -1.18 -3.70
C TYR A 134 -16.15 -0.97 -4.97
N ASP A 135 -17.09 -1.86 -5.26
CA ASP A 135 -18.00 -1.72 -6.41
C ASP A 135 -18.89 -0.50 -6.27
N TYR A 136 -19.43 -0.25 -5.07
CA TYR A 136 -20.22 0.93 -4.79
C TYR A 136 -19.41 2.23 -4.93
N LEU A 137 -18.19 2.28 -4.39
CA LEU A 137 -17.32 3.45 -4.51
C LEU A 137 -16.97 3.75 -5.97
N LYS A 138 -16.68 2.73 -6.78
CA LYS A 138 -16.42 2.89 -8.22
C LYS A 138 -17.61 3.42 -9.00
N ALA A 139 -18.81 2.99 -8.63
CA ALA A 139 -20.05 3.39 -9.29
C ALA A 139 -20.53 4.80 -8.89
N ASN A 140 -20.06 5.34 -7.75
CA ASN A 140 -20.54 6.58 -7.15
C ASN A 140 -19.42 7.59 -6.88
N PRO A 141 -18.83 8.24 -7.90
CA PRO A 141 -17.68 9.13 -7.74
C PRO A 141 -17.95 10.34 -6.84
N GLN A 142 -19.18 10.89 -6.89
CA GLN A 142 -19.57 12.03 -6.04
C GLN A 142 -19.61 11.63 -4.56
N PHE A 143 -20.21 10.49 -4.25
CA PHE A 143 -20.22 9.94 -2.89
C PHE A 143 -18.81 9.67 -2.40
N THR A 144 -17.96 9.10 -3.24
CA THR A 144 -16.55 8.82 -2.93
C THR A 144 -15.77 10.08 -2.60
N SER A 145 -15.99 11.17 -3.37
CA SER A 145 -15.38 12.48 -3.11
C SER A 145 -15.87 13.12 -1.80
N LEU A 146 -17.18 13.04 -1.51
CA LEU A 146 -17.75 13.56 -0.27
C LEU A 146 -17.23 12.79 0.96
N THR A 147 -17.18 11.47 0.86
CA THR A 147 -16.68 10.59 1.94
C THR A 147 -15.19 10.83 2.19
N ALA A 148 -14.41 11.00 1.12
CA ALA A 148 -12.99 11.37 1.21
C ALA A 148 -12.81 12.72 1.94
N GLY A 149 -13.65 13.72 1.64
CA GLY A 149 -13.67 15.01 2.33
C GLY A 149 -13.96 14.89 3.84
N ALA A 150 -14.97 14.11 4.20
CA ALA A 150 -15.32 13.85 5.59
C ALA A 150 -14.22 13.10 6.35
N LEU A 151 -13.64 12.08 5.74
CA LEU A 151 -12.52 11.33 6.33
C LEU A 151 -11.28 12.20 6.50
N ASN A 152 -10.97 13.08 5.54
CA ASN A 152 -9.88 14.04 5.68
C ASN A 152 -10.09 15.02 6.83
N ALA A 153 -11.33 15.47 7.06
CA ALA A 153 -11.67 16.38 8.17
C ALA A 153 -11.46 15.72 9.55
N LEU A 154 -11.67 14.40 9.64
CA LEU A 154 -11.50 13.60 10.85
C LEU A 154 -10.08 13.02 11.01
N SER A 155 -9.29 13.01 9.95
CA SER A 155 -7.93 12.45 9.95
C SER A 155 -6.94 13.41 10.60
N PRO A 156 -5.98 12.90 11.41
CA PRO A 156 -4.87 13.71 11.91
C PRO A 156 -3.89 14.10 10.80
N ILE A 157 -3.89 13.39 9.67
CA ILE A 157 -3.09 13.70 8.47
C ILE A 157 -4.01 14.41 7.48
N LYS A 158 -3.72 15.68 7.19
CA LYS A 158 -4.50 16.45 6.21
C LYS A 158 -4.32 15.91 4.81
N ASN A 159 -5.42 15.87 4.05
CA ASN A 159 -5.41 15.43 2.65
C ASN A 159 -4.87 14.01 2.44
N VAL A 160 -5.07 13.11 3.39
CA VAL A 160 -4.64 11.71 3.29
C VAL A 160 -5.37 10.97 2.17
N ILE A 161 -6.60 11.38 1.83
CA ILE A 161 -7.38 10.89 0.70
C ILE A 161 -7.60 12.03 -0.29
N GLN A 162 -7.16 11.83 -1.53
CA GLN A 162 -7.26 12.80 -2.62
C GLN A 162 -7.90 12.14 -3.85
N VAL A 163 -9.21 12.30 -3.98
CA VAL A 163 -9.95 11.91 -5.18
C VAL A 163 -10.08 13.14 -6.09
N THR A 164 -9.43 13.11 -7.24
CA THR A 164 -9.46 14.18 -8.23
C THR A 164 -10.12 13.70 -9.52
N GLU A 165 -10.77 14.60 -10.27
CA GLU A 165 -11.35 14.26 -11.59
C GLU A 165 -10.29 13.64 -12.51
N ARG A 166 -9.10 14.24 -12.57
CA ARG A 166 -7.98 13.74 -13.39
C ARG A 166 -7.54 12.33 -13.01
N GLY A 167 -7.53 12.01 -11.70
CA GLY A 167 -7.08 10.71 -11.16
C GLY A 167 -8.20 9.68 -11.01
N TRP A 168 -9.45 10.04 -11.31
CA TRP A 168 -10.59 9.17 -11.03
C TRP A 168 -10.54 7.83 -11.78
N GLU A 169 -10.29 7.87 -13.09
CA GLU A 169 -10.20 6.63 -13.88
C GLU A 169 -9.05 5.74 -13.43
N ALA A 170 -7.90 6.35 -13.12
CA ALA A 170 -6.75 5.63 -12.54
C ALA A 170 -7.11 4.98 -11.20
N THR A 171 -7.79 5.71 -10.33
CA THR A 171 -8.27 5.21 -9.03
C THR A 171 -9.24 4.04 -9.22
N LYS A 172 -10.24 4.19 -10.09
CA LYS A 172 -11.24 3.16 -10.37
C LYS A 172 -10.62 1.87 -10.92
N ARG A 173 -9.73 2.00 -11.92
CA ARG A 173 -9.01 0.87 -12.51
C ARG A 173 -8.07 0.21 -11.52
N SER A 174 -7.35 0.99 -10.68
CA SER A 174 -6.50 0.45 -9.62
C SER A 174 -7.30 -0.31 -8.55
N MET A 175 -8.51 0.16 -8.17
CA MET A 175 -9.39 -0.60 -7.28
C MET A 175 -9.71 -1.98 -7.87
N THR A 176 -10.02 -2.04 -9.15
CA THR A 176 -10.37 -3.28 -9.85
C THR A 176 -9.14 -4.19 -10.02
N ASN A 177 -8.04 -3.65 -10.57
CA ASN A 177 -6.94 -4.46 -11.09
C ASN A 177 -5.82 -4.69 -10.07
N VAL A 178 -5.74 -3.88 -8.99
CA VAL A 178 -4.77 -4.08 -7.91
C VAL A 178 -5.44 -4.67 -6.67
N ILE A 179 -6.55 -4.07 -6.18
CA ILE A 179 -7.15 -4.48 -4.91
C ILE A 179 -8.05 -5.71 -5.10
N GLN A 180 -9.02 -5.64 -6.01
CA GLN A 180 -9.97 -6.75 -6.22
C GLN A 180 -9.37 -7.91 -7.01
N GLY A 181 -8.48 -7.61 -7.98
CA GLY A 181 -7.79 -8.60 -8.82
C GLY A 181 -6.44 -9.09 -8.29
N GLN A 182 -6.17 -8.92 -6.99
CA GLN A 182 -4.86 -9.17 -6.41
C GLN A 182 -4.39 -10.63 -6.46
N SER A 183 -3.07 -10.78 -6.58
CA SER A 183 -2.33 -12.06 -6.46
C SER A 183 -1.41 -12.11 -5.24
N THR A 184 -1.64 -11.23 -4.26
CA THR A 184 -0.68 -10.91 -3.19
C THR A 184 -0.21 -12.12 -2.40
N LEU A 185 -1.09 -13.06 -2.04
CA LEU A 185 -0.67 -14.29 -1.35
C LEU A 185 0.28 -15.13 -2.21
N THR A 186 0.05 -15.23 -3.52
CA THR A 186 0.96 -15.91 -4.45
C THR A 186 2.27 -15.15 -4.57
N ASP A 187 2.22 -13.82 -4.72
CA ASP A 187 3.43 -13.00 -4.80
C ASP A 187 4.30 -13.18 -3.56
N LEU A 188 3.72 -13.19 -2.36
CA LEU A 188 4.44 -13.39 -1.11
C LEU A 188 5.20 -14.73 -1.04
N THR A 189 4.67 -15.79 -1.65
CA THR A 189 5.39 -17.09 -1.71
C THR A 189 6.64 -17.05 -2.60
N LEU A 190 6.73 -16.07 -3.50
CA LEU A 190 7.84 -15.88 -4.43
C LEU A 190 8.89 -14.88 -3.92
N VAL A 191 8.58 -14.12 -2.88
CA VAL A 191 9.51 -13.17 -2.26
C VAL A 191 10.56 -13.91 -1.45
N SER A 192 11.84 -13.64 -1.73
CA SER A 192 12.98 -14.25 -1.01
C SER A 192 13.50 -13.42 0.16
N SER A 193 13.22 -12.12 0.17
CA SER A 193 13.63 -11.22 1.26
C SER A 193 12.64 -11.28 2.44
N PRO A 194 13.05 -10.87 3.66
CA PRO A 194 12.13 -10.74 4.79
C PRO A 194 10.95 -9.80 4.45
N VAL A 195 9.76 -10.20 4.86
CA VAL A 195 8.51 -9.43 4.73
C VAL A 195 7.95 -9.16 6.12
N GLU A 196 7.78 -7.89 6.46
CA GLU A 196 7.18 -7.43 7.71
C GLU A 196 5.75 -6.97 7.43
N LEU A 197 4.76 -7.63 8.00
CA LEU A 197 3.35 -7.30 7.84
C LEU A 197 2.89 -6.49 9.06
N VAL A 198 2.81 -5.18 8.94
CA VAL A 198 2.40 -4.25 10.01
C VAL A 198 0.95 -3.87 9.82
N TYR A 199 0.13 -3.96 10.85
CA TYR A 199 -1.29 -3.59 10.75
C TYR A 199 -1.86 -3.13 12.09
N GLY A 200 -2.81 -2.21 12.03
CA GLY A 200 -3.58 -1.77 13.21
C GLY A 200 -4.68 -2.76 13.55
N THR A 201 -4.89 -3.04 14.84
CA THR A 201 -5.95 -3.97 15.28
C THR A 201 -7.37 -3.41 15.09
N LEU A 202 -7.52 -2.10 14.84
CA LEU A 202 -8.79 -1.44 14.53
C LEU A 202 -8.93 -1.08 13.04
N ASP A 203 -8.06 -1.61 12.17
CA ASP A 203 -8.11 -1.34 10.73
C ASP A 203 -9.35 -2.00 10.10
N PRO A 204 -10.32 -1.22 9.58
CA PRO A 204 -11.56 -1.76 9.03
C PRO A 204 -11.36 -2.49 7.69
N PHE A 205 -10.22 -2.30 7.01
CA PHE A 205 -9.88 -2.97 5.75
C PHE A 205 -9.08 -4.25 5.95
N LEU A 206 -8.74 -4.59 7.20
CA LEU A 206 -7.97 -5.78 7.51
C LEU A 206 -8.81 -7.05 7.33
N SER A 207 -8.36 -7.96 6.49
CA SER A 207 -8.92 -9.32 6.41
C SER A 207 -8.14 -10.25 7.33
N LYS A 208 -8.79 -10.74 8.39
CA LYS A 208 -8.17 -11.72 9.29
C LYS A 208 -7.72 -12.97 8.52
N ALA A 209 -8.58 -13.51 7.64
CA ALA A 209 -8.23 -14.65 6.81
C ALA A 209 -6.99 -14.39 5.93
N GLY A 210 -6.86 -13.18 5.36
CA GLY A 210 -5.72 -12.79 4.55
C GLY A 210 -4.43 -12.63 5.36
N THR A 211 -4.53 -11.97 6.52
CA THR A 211 -3.40 -11.77 7.43
C THR A 211 -2.90 -13.11 7.98
N ASP A 212 -3.80 -13.98 8.42
CA ASP A 212 -3.46 -15.32 8.91
C ASP A 212 -2.81 -16.17 7.80
N ALA A 213 -3.33 -16.09 6.58
CA ALA A 213 -2.75 -16.81 5.43
C ALA A 213 -1.34 -16.29 5.09
N ALA A 214 -1.14 -14.97 5.06
CA ALA A 214 0.16 -14.36 4.82
C ALA A 214 1.18 -14.72 5.91
N SER A 215 0.78 -14.68 7.19
CA SER A 215 1.65 -14.98 8.33
C SER A 215 2.13 -16.44 8.41
N ARG A 216 1.53 -17.35 7.63
CA ARG A 216 2.00 -18.74 7.50
C ARG A 216 3.12 -18.91 6.48
N ILE A 217 3.40 -17.89 5.68
CA ILE A 217 4.48 -17.90 4.70
C ILE A 217 5.81 -17.67 5.46
N ALA A 218 6.80 -18.53 5.24
CA ALA A 218 8.00 -18.66 6.08
C ALA A 218 8.82 -17.37 6.25
N ASN A 219 8.81 -16.47 5.25
CA ASN A 219 9.55 -15.21 5.28
C ASN A 219 8.69 -14.01 5.71
N VAL A 220 7.45 -14.22 6.16
CA VAL A 220 6.53 -13.18 6.61
C VAL A 220 6.46 -13.16 8.14
N THR A 221 6.72 -12.00 8.73
CA THR A 221 6.55 -11.75 10.16
C THR A 221 5.44 -10.70 10.37
N ALA A 222 4.48 -11.00 11.23
CA ALA A 222 3.35 -10.11 11.52
C ALA A 222 3.61 -9.26 12.77
N HIS A 223 3.27 -7.96 12.66
CA HIS A 223 3.41 -6.95 13.71
C HIS A 223 2.08 -6.23 13.92
N PRO A 224 1.17 -6.76 14.74
CA PRO A 224 -0.04 -6.05 15.12
C PRO A 224 0.31 -4.82 15.96
N VAL A 225 -0.38 -3.70 15.70
CA VAL A 225 -0.27 -2.46 16.49
C VAL A 225 -1.62 -2.20 17.13
N ASP A 226 -1.68 -2.30 18.45
CA ASP A 226 -2.93 -2.22 19.19
C ASP A 226 -3.56 -0.82 19.12
N LEU A 227 -4.90 -0.80 19.02
CA LEU A 227 -5.73 0.40 19.03
C LEU A 227 -5.41 1.42 17.92
N VAL A 228 -4.81 0.96 16.83
CA VAL A 228 -4.51 1.78 15.65
C VAL A 228 -5.42 1.37 14.51
N ASP A 229 -5.90 2.35 13.75
CA ASP A 229 -6.71 2.20 12.53
C ASP A 229 -5.83 2.05 11.28
N HIS A 230 -6.43 2.27 10.10
CA HIS A 230 -5.75 2.16 8.80
C HIS A 230 -4.67 3.23 8.55
N VAL A 231 -4.69 4.35 9.28
CA VAL A 231 -3.78 5.48 9.06
C VAL A 231 -2.44 5.24 9.77
N ILE A 232 -1.33 5.61 9.13
CA ILE A 232 0.00 5.55 9.76
C ILE A 232 0.11 6.63 10.86
N ARG A 233 -0.46 6.33 12.03
CA ARG A 233 -0.35 7.15 13.23
C ARG A 233 1.02 7.01 13.89
N PRO A 234 1.43 7.91 14.80
CA PRO A 234 2.75 7.85 15.44
C PRO A 234 3.14 6.47 16.01
N PRO A 235 2.28 5.70 16.71
CA PRO A 235 2.66 4.37 17.18
C PRO A 235 3.02 3.42 16.04
N MET A 236 2.23 3.40 14.96
CA MET A 236 2.51 2.57 13.78
C MET A 236 3.78 3.05 13.07
N ALA A 237 3.98 4.37 12.93
CA ALA A 237 5.18 4.93 12.32
C ALA A 237 6.45 4.51 13.08
N THR A 238 6.40 4.48 14.42
CA THR A 238 7.50 4.02 15.27
C THR A 238 7.82 2.52 15.03
N VAL A 239 6.80 1.67 14.95
CA VAL A 239 6.99 0.24 14.63
C VAL A 239 7.65 0.09 13.27
N ILE A 240 7.16 0.80 12.24
CA ILE A 240 7.74 0.74 10.88
C ILE A 240 9.19 1.21 10.90
N ALA A 241 9.50 2.33 11.57
CA ALA A 241 10.86 2.87 11.63
C ALA A 241 11.87 1.91 12.27
N ASN A 242 11.44 1.11 13.24
CA ASN A 242 12.29 0.09 13.88
C ASN A 242 12.53 -1.15 13.01
N LEU A 243 11.75 -1.35 11.96
CA LEU A 243 11.86 -2.48 11.02
C LEU A 243 12.69 -2.15 9.77
N VAL A 244 13.04 -0.90 9.55
CA VAL A 244 13.72 -0.40 8.32
C VAL A 244 15.24 -0.50 8.35
#